data_10f8e4deadf914aaa38dc35be35be4c3
#
_entry.id   10f8e4deadf914aaa38dc35be35be4c3
#
_cell.length_a   1.000
_cell.length_b   1.000
_cell.length_c   1.000
_cell.angle_alpha   90.00
_cell.angle_beta   90.00
_cell.angle_gamma   90.00
#
_symmetry.space_group_name_H-M   'P 1'
#
loop_
_entity.id
_entity.type
_entity.pdbx_description
1 polymer ?
#
loop_
_entity_poly.entity_id
_entity_poly.type
_entity_poly.pdbx_seq_one_letter_code
_entity_poly.pdbx_strand_id
1 'polypeptide(L)'
;MKIHHLNCGSMRTIDTEEGSLPAVCHCLLVETDRDGLVLVESGIGTQDVARPEESLGPDFLGRAQPVLDLAETALHQVTALGFRPEDVRHIVLSHLDLDHAGGLPDFPWAKVHLSEAEHRAAMAAPGAHPEDRVRYRPAQWAHRPHWVTYAQPYGEAWFGFDAVRPLEGLDAEILLVPLGGHTRGHSAIAVADGDRRLLHCGDAYYFHHEIDPDHPRGHPGLDVLEQITEVDRPLRLGNHARLRELVRLHGDEVEVFSAHDPWELARYAGGAEGPGTTPS
;
A
#
# COMPACT_ATOMS: atom_id res chain seq x y z
N MET A 1 -1.79 -20.64 1.69
CA MET A 1 -1.76 -19.29 1.08
C MET A 1 -0.31 -18.92 0.85
N LYS A 2 0.07 -18.32 -0.27
CA LYS A 2 1.42 -17.84 -0.55
C LYS A 2 1.35 -16.35 -0.84
N ILE A 3 2.33 -15.59 -0.36
CA ILE A 3 2.37 -14.15 -0.50
C ILE A 3 3.66 -13.77 -1.22
N HIS A 4 3.53 -12.97 -2.27
CA HIS A 4 4.64 -12.39 -3.01
C HIS A 4 4.73 -10.91 -2.69
N HIS A 5 5.94 -10.44 -2.41
CA HIS A 5 6.26 -9.04 -2.20
C HIS A 5 6.77 -8.45 -3.51
N LEU A 6 6.12 -7.41 -4.01
CA LEU A 6 6.40 -6.80 -5.30
C LEU A 6 6.79 -5.34 -5.11
N ASN A 7 7.73 -4.85 -5.92
CA ASN A 7 7.95 -3.42 -6.09
C ASN A 7 7.17 -2.95 -7.32
N CYS A 8 6.02 -2.33 -7.12
CA CYS A 8 5.17 -1.87 -8.21
C CYS A 8 5.40 -0.39 -8.58
N GLY A 9 6.62 0.09 -8.45
CA GLY A 9 7.06 1.42 -8.86
C GLY A 9 8.22 1.93 -7.99
N SER A 10 9.33 2.25 -8.63
CA SER A 10 10.47 2.92 -8.00
C SER A 10 10.36 4.43 -8.17
N MET A 11 10.69 5.17 -7.12
CA MET A 11 10.57 6.62 -7.09
C MET A 11 11.87 7.28 -6.61
N ARG A 12 11.81 8.57 -6.27
CA ARG A 12 12.96 9.34 -5.77
C ARG A 12 13.75 8.58 -4.71
N THR A 13 15.08 8.68 -4.81
CA THR A 13 16.01 8.09 -3.85
C THR A 13 15.84 8.72 -2.46
N ILE A 14 15.86 7.87 -1.45
CA ILE A 14 15.95 8.22 -0.03
C ILE A 14 17.40 8.02 0.40
N ASP A 15 18.03 9.07 0.88
CA ASP A 15 19.43 9.06 1.35
C ASP A 15 19.45 9.02 2.88
N THR A 16 19.98 7.95 3.45
CA THR A 16 20.09 7.76 4.91
C THR A 16 21.50 7.32 5.30
N GLU A 17 21.75 7.17 6.60
CA GLU A 17 22.98 6.57 7.12
C GLU A 17 23.10 5.07 6.73
N GLU A 18 22.00 4.43 6.41
CA GLU A 18 21.92 3.02 6.00
C GLU A 18 22.19 2.82 4.51
N GLY A 19 22.26 3.91 3.76
CA GLY A 19 22.52 3.93 2.32
C GLY A 19 21.55 4.80 1.54
N SER A 20 21.62 4.69 0.20
CA SER A 20 20.77 5.43 -0.73
C SER A 20 19.99 4.42 -1.57
N LEU A 21 18.67 4.36 -1.38
CA LEU A 21 17.80 3.47 -2.12
C LEU A 21 16.59 4.25 -2.69
N PRO A 22 16.05 3.87 -3.86
CA PRO A 22 14.81 4.45 -4.35
C PRO A 22 13.66 4.09 -3.42
N ALA A 23 12.75 5.03 -3.13
CA ALA A 23 11.46 4.71 -2.57
C ALA A 23 10.72 3.74 -3.49
N VAL A 24 9.92 2.86 -2.94
CA VAL A 24 9.23 1.79 -3.66
C VAL A 24 7.71 1.95 -3.57
N CYS A 25 6.98 1.25 -4.41
CA CYS A 25 5.55 0.97 -4.21
C CYS A 25 5.43 -0.52 -3.84
N HIS A 26 5.53 -0.81 -2.55
CA HIS A 26 5.48 -2.17 -2.03
C HIS A 26 4.05 -2.69 -2.12
N CYS A 27 3.81 -3.64 -2.98
CA CYS A 27 2.53 -4.32 -3.13
C CYS A 27 2.65 -5.80 -2.73
N LEU A 28 1.52 -6.42 -2.38
CA LEU A 28 1.48 -7.87 -2.16
C LEU A 28 0.59 -8.54 -3.21
N LEU A 29 1.04 -9.68 -3.73
CA LEU A 29 0.18 -10.60 -4.47
C LEU A 29 -0.06 -11.84 -3.62
N VAL A 30 -1.31 -12.07 -3.24
CA VAL A 30 -1.73 -13.15 -2.35
C VAL A 30 -2.40 -14.25 -3.18
N GLU A 31 -1.81 -15.46 -3.17
CA GLU A 31 -2.43 -16.65 -3.73
C GLU A 31 -3.44 -17.22 -2.73
N THR A 32 -4.73 -17.16 -3.04
CA THR A 32 -5.77 -17.73 -2.20
C THR A 32 -6.19 -19.11 -2.70
N ASP A 33 -6.81 -19.91 -1.84
CA ASP A 33 -7.22 -21.27 -2.20
C ASP A 33 -8.47 -21.27 -3.12
N ARG A 34 -9.34 -20.26 -3.04
CA ARG A 34 -10.66 -20.25 -3.70
C ARG A 34 -11.00 -18.97 -4.43
N ASP A 35 -10.42 -17.84 -4.03
CA ASP A 35 -10.83 -16.51 -4.49
C ASP A 35 -9.99 -16.00 -5.67
N GLY A 36 -9.05 -16.82 -6.18
CA GLY A 36 -8.05 -16.41 -7.16
C GLY A 36 -6.92 -15.63 -6.50
N LEU A 37 -6.37 -14.65 -7.22
CA LEU A 37 -5.33 -13.78 -6.69
C LEU A 37 -5.96 -12.51 -6.09
N VAL A 38 -5.41 -12.08 -4.96
CA VAL A 38 -5.71 -10.80 -4.33
C VAL A 38 -4.46 -9.93 -4.40
N LEU A 39 -4.60 -8.74 -4.98
CA LEU A 39 -3.55 -7.73 -5.00
C LEU A 39 -3.78 -6.74 -3.86
N VAL A 40 -2.80 -6.56 -2.98
CA VAL A 40 -2.78 -5.51 -1.96
C VAL A 40 -1.94 -4.37 -2.50
N GLU A 41 -2.53 -3.20 -2.65
CA GLU A 41 -2.06 -2.07 -3.43
C GLU A 41 -1.89 -2.40 -4.93
N SER A 42 -1.87 -1.41 -5.80
CA SER A 42 -1.69 -1.64 -7.23
C SER A 42 -0.50 -0.89 -7.85
N GLY A 43 0.12 -0.01 -7.07
CA GLY A 43 1.31 0.71 -7.50
C GLY A 43 1.08 1.64 -8.69
N ILE A 44 2.13 1.89 -9.43
CA ILE A 44 2.12 2.61 -10.71
C ILE A 44 1.69 1.63 -11.81
N GLY A 45 0.68 2.02 -12.60
CA GLY A 45 0.10 1.16 -13.63
C GLY A 45 0.66 1.41 -15.04
N THR A 46 0.26 0.56 -15.98
CA THR A 46 0.71 0.67 -17.39
C THR A 46 0.25 1.97 -18.04
N GLN A 47 -0.93 2.49 -17.66
CA GLN A 47 -1.41 3.78 -18.14
C GLN A 47 -0.55 4.95 -17.64
N ASP A 48 -0.06 4.87 -16.39
CA ASP A 48 0.81 5.88 -15.80
C ASP A 48 2.16 5.94 -16.53
N VAL A 49 2.71 4.79 -16.87
CA VAL A 49 3.93 4.70 -17.68
C VAL A 49 3.73 5.25 -19.09
N ALA A 50 2.59 4.93 -19.73
CA ALA A 50 2.31 5.33 -21.10
C ALA A 50 1.94 6.82 -21.23
N ARG A 51 1.27 7.41 -20.24
CA ARG A 51 0.75 8.79 -20.27
C ARG A 51 0.87 9.47 -18.90
N PRO A 52 2.11 9.64 -18.39
CA PRO A 52 2.34 10.08 -17.00
C PRO A 52 1.77 11.46 -16.68
N GLU A 53 1.81 12.40 -17.62
CA GLU A 53 1.27 13.75 -17.39
C GLU A 53 -0.25 13.74 -17.22
N GLU A 54 -0.95 12.83 -17.92
CA GLU A 54 -2.40 12.71 -17.86
C GLU A 54 -2.85 12.02 -16.57
N SER A 55 -2.22 10.91 -16.22
CA SER A 55 -2.64 10.07 -15.10
C SER A 55 -2.02 10.46 -13.75
N LEU A 56 -0.73 10.81 -13.72
CA LEU A 56 -0.02 11.21 -12.49
C LEU A 56 0.00 12.75 -12.33
N GLY A 57 0.22 13.47 -13.43
CA GLY A 57 0.28 14.92 -13.44
C GLY A 57 1.61 15.50 -12.97
N PRO A 58 1.87 16.79 -13.31
CA PRO A 58 3.18 17.41 -13.11
C PRO A 58 3.61 17.54 -11.66
N ASP A 59 2.66 17.72 -10.73
CA ASP A 59 2.97 17.86 -9.31
C ASP A 59 3.53 16.58 -8.72
N PHE A 60 2.91 15.43 -9.04
CA PHE A 60 3.41 14.12 -8.61
C PHE A 60 4.73 13.78 -9.29
N LEU A 61 4.82 13.92 -10.62
CA LEU A 61 6.04 13.67 -11.38
C LEU A 61 7.23 14.48 -10.86
N GLY A 62 7.01 15.74 -10.49
CA GLY A 62 8.06 16.60 -9.93
C GLY A 62 8.51 16.19 -8.53
N ARG A 63 7.58 15.72 -7.68
CA ARG A 63 7.87 15.32 -6.30
C ARG A 63 8.41 13.92 -6.18
N ALA A 64 7.69 12.95 -6.74
CA ALA A 64 8.00 11.54 -6.60
C ALA A 64 9.09 11.06 -7.57
N GLN A 65 9.23 11.70 -8.73
CA GLN A 65 10.20 11.33 -9.78
C GLN A 65 10.19 9.83 -10.08
N PRO A 66 9.02 9.26 -10.47
CA PRO A 66 8.90 7.83 -10.67
C PRO A 66 9.75 7.37 -11.86
N VAL A 67 10.30 6.16 -11.77
CA VAL A 67 11.13 5.54 -12.83
C VAL A 67 10.31 5.23 -14.08
N LEU A 68 9.02 4.91 -13.92
CA LEU A 68 8.08 4.62 -15.01
C LEU A 68 8.52 3.44 -15.90
N ASP A 69 8.96 2.35 -15.26
CA ASP A 69 9.30 1.10 -15.95
C ASP A 69 8.09 0.15 -15.99
N LEU A 70 7.71 -0.29 -17.20
CA LEU A 70 6.64 -1.27 -17.37
C LEU A 70 6.91 -2.58 -16.62
N ALA A 71 8.17 -3.00 -16.49
CA ALA A 71 8.53 -4.21 -15.78
C ALA A 71 8.22 -4.16 -14.28
N GLU A 72 8.15 -2.96 -13.70
CA GLU A 72 7.77 -2.76 -12.30
C GLU A 72 6.25 -2.78 -12.10
N THR A 73 5.43 -2.63 -13.13
CA THR A 73 3.97 -2.63 -12.95
C THR A 73 3.46 -3.97 -12.41
N ALA A 74 2.42 -3.93 -11.58
CA ALA A 74 1.80 -5.14 -11.03
C ALA A 74 1.38 -6.13 -12.14
N LEU A 75 0.84 -5.62 -13.27
CA LEU A 75 0.44 -6.43 -14.42
C LEU A 75 1.61 -7.26 -14.97
N HIS A 76 2.78 -6.65 -15.16
CA HIS A 76 3.95 -7.36 -15.70
C HIS A 76 4.52 -8.35 -14.68
N GLN A 77 4.56 -8.00 -13.41
CA GLN A 77 5.07 -8.89 -12.37
C GLN A 77 4.16 -10.10 -12.13
N VAL A 78 2.83 -9.93 -12.12
CA VAL A 78 1.86 -11.04 -12.09
C VAL A 78 2.12 -12.01 -13.25
N THR A 79 2.33 -11.47 -14.45
CA THR A 79 2.63 -12.28 -15.65
C THR A 79 4.00 -12.98 -15.54
N ALA A 80 5.03 -12.29 -15.03
CA ALA A 80 6.36 -12.85 -14.83
C ALA A 80 6.38 -13.98 -13.79
N LEU A 81 5.48 -13.95 -12.80
CA LEU A 81 5.26 -15.03 -11.84
C LEU A 81 4.51 -16.24 -12.44
N GLY A 82 4.07 -16.14 -13.70
CA GLY A 82 3.38 -17.23 -14.41
C GLY A 82 1.86 -17.23 -14.25
N PHE A 83 1.28 -16.21 -13.65
CA PHE A 83 -0.17 -16.07 -13.54
C PHE A 83 -0.76 -15.29 -14.71
N ARG A 84 -2.04 -15.47 -14.95
CA ARG A 84 -2.78 -14.64 -15.87
C ARG A 84 -3.29 -13.39 -15.13
N PRO A 85 -3.26 -12.21 -15.73
CA PRO A 85 -3.81 -11.00 -15.10
C PRO A 85 -5.28 -11.19 -14.66
N GLU A 86 -6.08 -11.96 -15.41
CA GLU A 86 -7.49 -12.22 -15.11
C GLU A 86 -7.70 -13.04 -13.84
N ASP A 87 -6.66 -13.69 -13.33
CA ASP A 87 -6.71 -14.42 -12.06
C ASP A 87 -6.64 -13.48 -10.85
N VAL A 88 -6.22 -12.21 -11.03
CA VAL A 88 -6.38 -11.15 -10.04
C VAL A 88 -7.84 -10.72 -10.00
N ARG A 89 -8.57 -11.21 -9.02
CA ARG A 89 -10.02 -10.99 -8.88
C ARG A 89 -10.38 -9.92 -7.88
N HIS A 90 -9.46 -9.61 -6.98
CA HIS A 90 -9.64 -8.65 -5.93
C HIS A 90 -8.41 -7.76 -5.81
N ILE A 91 -8.62 -6.46 -5.60
CA ILE A 91 -7.60 -5.47 -5.25
C ILE A 91 -8.04 -4.84 -3.94
N VAL A 92 -7.12 -4.73 -2.99
CA VAL A 92 -7.35 -4.09 -1.69
C VAL A 92 -6.46 -2.87 -1.60
N LEU A 93 -7.04 -1.70 -1.42
CA LEU A 93 -6.28 -0.44 -1.34
C LEU A 93 -6.31 0.14 0.06
N SER A 94 -5.16 0.63 0.51
CA SER A 94 -5.06 1.43 1.73
C SER A 94 -5.76 2.77 1.55
N HIS A 95 -5.54 3.41 0.39
CA HIS A 95 -6.11 4.69 -0.02
C HIS A 95 -6.02 4.86 -1.56
N LEU A 96 -6.40 6.04 -2.07
CA LEU A 96 -6.50 6.29 -3.52
C LEU A 96 -5.48 7.33 -4.03
N ASP A 97 -4.30 7.42 -3.41
CA ASP A 97 -3.21 8.20 -3.98
C ASP A 97 -2.68 7.57 -5.26
N LEU A 98 -2.00 8.37 -6.05
CA LEU A 98 -1.67 8.07 -7.44
C LEU A 98 -0.81 6.81 -7.62
N ASP A 99 0.10 6.59 -6.71
CA ASP A 99 1.04 5.47 -6.67
C ASP A 99 0.53 4.24 -5.92
N HIS A 100 -0.73 4.29 -5.48
CA HIS A 100 -1.47 3.15 -4.92
C HIS A 100 -2.58 2.67 -5.87
N ALA A 101 -3.23 3.60 -6.57
CA ALA A 101 -4.36 3.32 -7.45
C ALA A 101 -4.00 3.23 -8.95
N GLY A 102 -2.74 3.45 -9.30
CA GLY A 102 -2.28 3.53 -10.69
C GLY A 102 -2.52 2.26 -11.51
N GLY A 103 -2.38 1.09 -10.88
CA GLY A 103 -2.61 -0.20 -11.53
C GLY A 103 -4.08 -0.61 -11.67
N LEU A 104 -5.05 0.14 -11.13
CA LEU A 104 -6.48 -0.22 -11.25
C LEU A 104 -6.95 -0.44 -12.68
N PRO A 105 -6.57 0.40 -13.68
CA PRO A 105 -6.97 0.19 -15.08
C PRO A 105 -6.43 -1.10 -15.70
N ASP A 106 -5.37 -1.67 -15.14
CA ASP A 106 -4.74 -2.90 -15.64
C ASP A 106 -5.57 -4.16 -15.28
N PHE A 107 -6.48 -4.05 -14.29
CA PHE A 107 -7.32 -5.13 -13.80
C PHE A 107 -8.81 -4.71 -13.75
N PRO A 108 -9.41 -4.29 -14.88
CA PRO A 108 -10.74 -3.66 -14.89
C PRO A 108 -11.88 -4.59 -14.47
N TRP A 109 -11.65 -5.89 -14.39
CA TRP A 109 -12.61 -6.92 -13.92
C TRP A 109 -12.55 -7.15 -12.42
N ALA A 110 -11.47 -6.73 -11.73
CA ALA A 110 -11.28 -6.98 -10.31
C ALA A 110 -12.25 -6.17 -9.45
N LYS A 111 -12.67 -6.74 -8.33
CA LYS A 111 -13.35 -5.99 -7.27
C LYS A 111 -12.33 -5.19 -6.48
N VAL A 112 -12.62 -3.92 -6.25
CA VAL A 112 -11.71 -3.01 -5.53
C VAL A 112 -12.28 -2.72 -4.16
N HIS A 113 -11.58 -3.16 -3.13
CA HIS A 113 -11.96 -3.05 -1.72
C HIS A 113 -11.22 -1.89 -1.05
N LEU A 114 -11.96 -1.01 -0.37
CA LEU A 114 -11.38 0.12 0.35
C LEU A 114 -12.36 0.70 1.37
N SER A 115 -11.88 1.61 2.21
CA SER A 115 -12.71 2.38 3.13
C SER A 115 -13.75 3.23 2.37
N GLU A 116 -15.00 3.26 2.86
CA GLU A 116 -16.04 4.14 2.31
C GLU A 116 -15.65 5.62 2.45
N ALA A 117 -14.97 6.00 3.52
CA ALA A 117 -14.52 7.37 3.74
C ALA A 117 -13.52 7.79 2.66
N GLU A 118 -12.61 6.91 2.25
CA GLU A 118 -11.66 7.15 1.18
C GLU A 118 -12.36 7.30 -0.18
N HIS A 119 -13.20 6.32 -0.50
CA HIS A 119 -13.99 6.37 -1.74
C HIS A 119 -14.82 7.65 -1.82
N ARG A 120 -15.49 8.04 -0.73
CA ARG A 120 -16.30 9.26 -0.68
C ARG A 120 -15.46 10.52 -0.90
N ALA A 121 -14.25 10.59 -0.31
CA ALA A 121 -13.34 11.72 -0.51
C ALA A 121 -12.87 11.82 -1.96
N ALA A 122 -12.45 10.72 -2.56
CA ALA A 122 -11.96 10.67 -3.94
C ALA A 122 -13.06 10.96 -4.98
N MET A 123 -14.31 10.57 -4.70
CA MET A 123 -15.47 10.82 -5.59
C MET A 123 -16.18 12.14 -5.30
N ALA A 124 -15.69 12.95 -4.36
CA ALA A 124 -16.28 14.25 -4.06
C ALA A 124 -16.19 15.23 -5.24
N ALA A 125 -17.10 16.20 -5.27
CA ALA A 125 -17.07 17.23 -6.30
C ALA A 125 -15.74 18.01 -6.27
N PRO A 126 -15.19 18.42 -7.44
CA PRO A 126 -13.98 19.23 -7.50
C PRO A 126 -14.10 20.47 -6.59
N GLY A 127 -13.12 20.66 -5.69
CA GLY A 127 -13.09 21.77 -4.75
C GLY A 127 -13.83 21.53 -3.42
N ALA A 128 -14.49 20.39 -3.23
CA ALA A 128 -15.07 20.03 -1.93
C ALA A 128 -13.99 19.96 -0.83
N HIS A 129 -12.81 19.50 -1.22
CA HIS A 129 -11.62 19.37 -0.37
C HIS A 129 -10.41 19.92 -1.13
N PRO A 130 -10.05 21.20 -0.97
CA PRO A 130 -8.95 21.83 -1.69
C PRO A 130 -7.60 21.11 -1.52
N GLU A 131 -7.36 20.52 -0.35
CA GLU A 131 -6.17 19.75 0.00
C GLU A 131 -6.03 18.46 -0.82
N ASP A 132 -7.15 17.89 -1.28
CA ASP A 132 -7.17 16.63 -2.04
C ASP A 132 -7.02 16.85 -3.57
N ARG A 133 -6.95 18.12 -4.02
CA ARG A 133 -6.98 18.48 -5.46
C ARG A 133 -5.86 17.83 -6.29
N VAL A 134 -4.69 17.64 -5.70
CA VAL A 134 -3.51 17.06 -6.39
C VAL A 134 -3.35 15.58 -6.14
N ARG A 135 -4.16 15.02 -5.26
CA ARG A 135 -4.11 13.65 -4.76
C ARG A 135 -4.89 12.69 -5.67
N TYR A 136 -6.13 13.02 -5.96
CA TYR A 136 -7.05 12.13 -6.67
C TYR A 136 -7.12 12.45 -8.17
N ARG A 137 -6.92 11.44 -9.01
CA ARG A 137 -6.98 11.55 -10.47
C ARG A 137 -8.06 10.64 -11.05
N PRO A 138 -9.20 11.18 -11.51
CA PRO A 138 -10.28 10.39 -12.11
C PRO A 138 -9.86 9.52 -13.29
N ALA A 139 -8.73 9.83 -13.96
CA ALA A 139 -8.19 9.01 -15.05
C ALA A 139 -7.89 7.57 -14.59
N GLN A 140 -7.44 7.37 -13.34
CA GLN A 140 -7.09 6.05 -12.79
C GLN A 140 -8.31 5.15 -12.55
N TRP A 141 -9.51 5.71 -12.43
CA TRP A 141 -10.76 4.95 -12.33
C TRP A 141 -11.81 5.28 -13.40
N ALA A 142 -11.37 5.84 -14.54
CA ALA A 142 -12.24 6.12 -15.67
C ALA A 142 -12.89 4.85 -16.25
N HIS A 143 -12.28 3.69 -16.06
CA HIS A 143 -12.82 2.37 -16.44
C HIS A 143 -13.97 1.89 -15.54
N ARG A 144 -14.34 2.67 -14.49
CA ARG A 144 -15.44 2.39 -13.53
C ARG A 144 -15.22 1.08 -12.76
N PRO A 145 -14.25 1.02 -11.85
CA PRO A 145 -13.98 -0.17 -11.03
C PRO A 145 -15.23 -0.68 -10.30
N HIS A 146 -15.25 -1.96 -10.04
CA HIS A 146 -16.27 -2.56 -9.19
C HIS A 146 -15.92 -2.32 -7.71
N TRP A 147 -16.31 -1.15 -7.18
CA TRP A 147 -16.02 -0.74 -5.81
C TRP A 147 -16.77 -1.57 -4.78
N VAL A 148 -16.07 -2.05 -3.76
CA VAL A 148 -16.60 -2.67 -2.54
C VAL A 148 -16.12 -1.83 -1.37
N THR A 149 -17.01 -1.04 -0.78
CA THR A 149 -16.65 -0.05 0.23
C THR A 149 -17.10 -0.49 1.62
N TYR A 150 -16.27 -0.20 2.62
CA TYR A 150 -16.47 -0.57 4.01
C TYR A 150 -16.68 0.66 4.87
N ALA A 151 -17.90 0.78 5.43
CA ALA A 151 -18.25 1.87 6.33
C ALA A 151 -17.64 1.65 7.72
N GLN A 152 -17.28 2.76 8.37
CA GLN A 152 -16.87 2.80 9.77
C GLN A 152 -17.95 3.57 10.57
N PRO A 153 -18.05 3.37 11.90
CA PRO A 153 -17.12 2.74 12.84
C PRO A 153 -17.34 1.24 13.12
N TYR A 154 -18.11 0.52 12.32
CA TYR A 154 -18.45 -0.87 12.61
C TYR A 154 -17.31 -1.82 12.26
N GLY A 155 -16.89 -2.65 13.21
CA GLY A 155 -15.83 -3.64 13.07
C GLY A 155 -15.49 -4.30 14.40
N GLU A 156 -14.43 -5.08 14.40
CA GLU A 156 -13.95 -5.83 15.55
C GLU A 156 -12.68 -5.19 16.11
N ALA A 157 -12.34 -5.52 17.37
CA ALA A 157 -11.06 -5.15 17.95
C ALA A 157 -9.97 -6.13 17.47
N TRP A 158 -8.79 -5.59 17.13
CA TRP A 158 -7.65 -6.37 16.66
C TRP A 158 -6.35 -5.72 17.13
N PHE A 159 -5.58 -6.37 17.98
CA PHE A 159 -4.29 -5.89 18.51
C PHE A 159 -4.28 -4.40 18.93
N GLY A 160 -5.30 -3.95 19.65
CA GLY A 160 -5.44 -2.56 20.09
C GLY A 160 -6.00 -1.58 19.04
N PHE A 161 -6.36 -2.07 17.84
CA PHE A 161 -7.09 -1.31 16.84
C PHE A 161 -8.57 -1.66 16.89
N ASP A 162 -9.42 -0.63 16.76
CA ASP A 162 -10.86 -0.77 16.73
C ASP A 162 -11.40 -0.67 15.30
N ALA A 163 -12.61 -1.17 15.11
CA ALA A 163 -13.34 -1.09 13.85
C ALA A 163 -12.63 -1.78 12.66
N VAL A 164 -11.83 -2.81 12.92
CA VAL A 164 -11.19 -3.63 11.89
C VAL A 164 -12.23 -4.44 11.13
N ARG A 165 -12.12 -4.49 9.80
CA ARG A 165 -13.13 -5.10 8.90
C ARG A 165 -12.53 -6.22 8.09
N PRO A 166 -12.99 -7.48 8.27
CA PRO A 166 -12.70 -8.55 7.30
C PRO A 166 -13.34 -8.21 5.95
N LEU A 167 -12.64 -8.56 4.87
CA LEU A 167 -13.17 -8.33 3.53
C LEU A 167 -14.31 -9.30 3.22
N GLU A 168 -15.37 -8.77 2.64
CA GLU A 168 -16.55 -9.55 2.30
C GLU A 168 -16.34 -10.37 1.02
N GLY A 169 -16.77 -11.64 1.09
CA GLY A 169 -16.72 -12.54 -0.07
C GLY A 169 -15.33 -13.07 -0.40
N LEU A 170 -14.41 -13.03 0.57
CA LEU A 170 -13.11 -13.69 0.54
C LEU A 170 -13.04 -14.75 1.65
N ASP A 171 -12.54 -15.94 1.30
CA ASP A 171 -12.17 -16.97 2.27
C ASP A 171 -10.81 -16.67 2.92
N ALA A 172 -9.97 -15.86 2.26
CA ALA A 172 -8.70 -15.42 2.78
C ALA A 172 -8.90 -14.42 3.92
N GLU A 173 -8.17 -14.59 5.03
CA GLU A 173 -8.21 -13.65 6.15
C GLU A 173 -7.41 -12.38 5.79
N ILE A 174 -8.10 -11.42 5.21
CA ILE A 174 -7.59 -10.09 4.89
C ILE A 174 -8.48 -9.06 5.58
N LEU A 175 -7.85 -8.13 6.32
CA LEU A 175 -8.57 -7.16 7.15
C LEU A 175 -8.18 -5.73 6.74
N LEU A 176 -9.16 -4.82 6.74
CA LEU A 176 -8.91 -3.38 6.72
C LEU A 176 -8.81 -2.85 8.14
N VAL A 177 -7.68 -2.26 8.48
CA VAL A 177 -7.37 -1.67 9.79
C VAL A 177 -7.36 -0.15 9.65
N PRO A 178 -8.31 0.59 10.25
CA PRO A 178 -8.38 2.04 10.08
C PRO A 178 -7.14 2.76 10.61
N LEU A 179 -6.43 3.49 9.73
CA LEU A 179 -5.26 4.31 10.03
C LEU A 179 -5.35 5.69 9.37
N GLY A 180 -6.48 6.38 9.50
CA GLY A 180 -6.67 7.71 8.94
C GLY A 180 -5.61 8.71 9.42
N GLY A 181 -5.43 9.79 8.67
CA GLY A 181 -4.48 10.86 8.96
C GLY A 181 -3.68 11.28 7.74
N HIS A 182 -3.08 10.34 7.02
CA HIS A 182 -2.52 10.60 5.70
C HIS A 182 -3.64 10.98 4.71
N THR A 183 -4.65 10.13 4.57
CA THR A 183 -5.92 10.50 3.97
C THR A 183 -7.06 10.33 4.98
N ARG A 184 -8.30 10.77 4.60
CA ARG A 184 -9.47 10.67 5.48
C ARG A 184 -9.89 9.24 5.75
N GLY A 185 -9.71 8.37 4.77
CA GLY A 185 -10.13 6.99 4.82
C GLY A 185 -8.99 5.98 4.76
N HIS A 186 -7.74 6.44 4.92
CA HIS A 186 -6.58 5.58 4.90
C HIS A 186 -6.73 4.41 5.88
N SER A 187 -6.35 3.22 5.44
CA SER A 187 -6.40 1.99 6.22
C SER A 187 -5.12 1.18 5.99
N ALA A 188 -4.60 0.52 7.01
CA ALA A 188 -3.64 -0.56 6.79
C ALA A 188 -4.41 -1.83 6.37
N ILE A 189 -3.67 -2.78 5.79
CA ILE A 189 -4.20 -4.04 5.32
C ILE A 189 -3.46 -5.18 6.02
N ALA A 190 -4.17 -5.92 6.88
CA ALA A 190 -3.61 -7.09 7.53
C ALA A 190 -3.91 -8.34 6.69
N VAL A 191 -2.88 -9.17 6.46
CA VAL A 191 -2.97 -10.42 5.70
C VAL A 191 -2.46 -11.56 6.58
N ALA A 192 -3.21 -12.64 6.70
CA ALA A 192 -2.75 -13.85 7.39
C ALA A 192 -1.56 -14.47 6.66
N ASP A 193 -0.54 -14.90 7.40
CA ASP A 193 0.63 -15.63 6.88
C ASP A 193 1.00 -16.75 7.85
N GLY A 194 0.33 -17.89 7.73
CA GLY A 194 0.42 -18.98 8.72
C GLY A 194 -0.03 -18.52 10.11
N ASP A 195 0.85 -18.65 11.11
CA ASP A 195 0.57 -18.22 12.48
C ASP A 195 0.85 -16.72 12.73
N ARG A 196 1.41 -16.02 11.74
CA ARG A 196 1.70 -14.58 11.78
C ARG A 196 0.74 -13.77 10.95
N ARG A 197 0.83 -12.46 11.07
CA ARG A 197 0.10 -11.48 10.27
C ARG A 197 1.08 -10.51 9.66
N LEU A 198 0.92 -10.20 8.37
CA LEU A 198 1.57 -9.08 7.71
C LEU A 198 0.64 -7.87 7.82
N LEU A 199 1.15 -6.74 8.27
CA LEU A 199 0.41 -5.49 8.31
C LEU A 199 1.06 -4.49 7.35
N HIS A 200 0.50 -4.40 6.14
CA HIS A 200 0.85 -3.39 5.15
C HIS A 200 0.23 -2.06 5.57
N CYS A 201 1.05 -1.12 6.04
CA CYS A 201 0.58 0.13 6.63
C CYS A 201 0.29 1.25 5.62
N GLY A 202 0.42 0.98 4.31
CA GLY A 202 0.29 2.03 3.29
C GLY A 202 1.20 3.21 3.62
N ASP A 203 0.62 4.41 3.64
CA ASP A 203 1.29 5.69 3.92
C ASP A 203 1.08 6.18 5.36
N ALA A 204 0.83 5.25 6.29
CA ALA A 204 0.76 5.63 7.70
C ALA A 204 2.10 6.17 8.23
N TYR A 205 3.22 5.73 7.63
CA TYR A 205 4.59 6.24 7.82
C TYR A 205 5.41 5.94 6.56
N TYR A 206 6.59 6.57 6.41
CA TYR A 206 7.45 6.40 5.23
C TYR A 206 8.83 5.81 5.53
N PHE A 207 9.25 5.80 6.80
CA PHE A 207 10.56 5.32 7.21
C PHE A 207 10.45 4.42 8.44
N HIS A 208 10.98 3.21 8.37
CA HIS A 208 10.82 2.17 9.40
C HIS A 208 11.21 2.63 10.82
N HIS A 209 12.16 3.55 10.95
CA HIS A 209 12.51 4.08 12.26
C HIS A 209 11.42 4.96 12.90
N GLU A 210 10.42 5.43 12.17
CA GLU A 210 9.32 6.20 12.75
C GLU A 210 8.45 5.35 13.68
N ILE A 211 8.42 4.05 13.43
CA ILE A 211 7.68 3.08 14.23
C ILE A 211 8.58 2.24 15.15
N ASP A 212 9.88 2.56 15.26
CA ASP A 212 10.76 1.96 16.25
C ASP A 212 10.20 2.22 17.66
N PRO A 213 9.93 1.18 18.48
CA PRO A 213 9.27 1.35 19.76
C PRO A 213 10.14 2.02 20.82
N ASP A 214 11.47 1.92 20.70
CA ASP A 214 12.42 2.38 21.70
C ASP A 214 13.09 3.70 21.30
N HIS A 215 13.40 3.88 20.02
CA HIS A 215 14.15 5.02 19.50
C HIS A 215 13.50 5.57 18.20
N PRO A 216 12.25 6.03 18.26
CA PRO A 216 11.56 6.52 17.07
C PRO A 216 12.26 7.76 16.51
N ARG A 217 12.54 7.75 15.21
CA ARG A 217 13.15 8.87 14.50
C ARG A 217 12.60 8.97 13.07
N GLY A 218 12.29 10.19 12.63
CA GLY A 218 11.93 10.46 11.25
C GLY A 218 13.15 10.67 10.36
N HIS A 219 12.89 10.82 9.07
CA HIS A 219 13.88 11.25 8.08
C HIS A 219 13.51 12.67 7.60
N PRO A 220 14.43 13.67 7.68
CA PRO A 220 14.06 15.07 7.46
C PRO A 220 13.33 15.36 6.14
N GLY A 221 13.69 14.68 5.06
CA GLY A 221 13.04 14.84 3.76
C GLY A 221 11.66 14.20 3.71
N LEU A 222 11.48 13.04 4.35
CA LEU A 222 10.20 12.32 4.41
C LEU A 222 9.26 13.01 5.41
N ASP A 223 9.76 13.53 6.53
CA ASP A 223 8.96 14.33 7.48
C ASP A 223 8.30 15.55 6.81
N VAL A 224 9.02 16.21 5.88
CA VAL A 224 8.45 17.30 5.07
C VAL A 224 7.37 16.78 4.10
N LEU A 225 7.64 15.65 3.46
CA LEU A 225 6.67 15.02 2.55
C LEU A 225 5.39 14.65 3.29
N GLU A 226 5.50 13.99 4.44
CA GLU A 226 4.35 13.66 5.28
C GLU A 226 3.51 14.90 5.63
N GLN A 227 4.18 15.99 6.07
CA GLN A 227 3.50 17.22 6.46
C GLN A 227 2.72 17.89 5.32
N ILE A 228 3.14 17.74 4.08
CA ILE A 228 2.44 18.33 2.93
C ILE A 228 1.41 17.38 2.31
N THR A 229 1.43 16.10 2.68
CA THR A 229 0.50 15.09 2.17
C THR A 229 -0.54 14.66 3.19
N GLU A 230 -0.31 14.86 4.50
CA GLU A 230 -1.27 14.50 5.54
C GLU A 230 -2.51 15.43 5.56
N VAL A 231 -3.68 14.87 5.86
CA VAL A 231 -4.92 15.63 6.04
C VAL A 231 -5.26 15.86 7.53
N ASP A 232 -4.75 15.00 8.41
CA ASP A 232 -4.94 15.10 9.88
C ASP A 232 -3.68 14.65 10.62
N ARG A 233 -2.80 15.62 10.90
CA ARG A 233 -1.54 15.38 11.60
C ARG A 233 -1.70 14.78 13.01
N PRO A 234 -2.59 15.27 13.90
CA PRO A 234 -2.81 14.66 15.19
C PRO A 234 -3.21 13.19 15.10
N LEU A 235 -4.09 12.86 14.18
CA LEU A 235 -4.55 11.48 13.97
C LEU A 235 -3.41 10.58 13.46
N ARG A 236 -2.63 11.04 12.46
CA ARG A 236 -1.48 10.31 11.94
C ARG A 236 -0.45 10.02 13.04
N LEU A 237 -0.04 11.05 13.80
CA LEU A 237 0.91 10.87 14.90
C LEU A 237 0.37 9.96 16.02
N GLY A 238 -0.94 9.99 16.27
CA GLY A 238 -1.61 9.04 17.17
C GLY A 238 -1.49 7.60 16.64
N ASN A 239 -1.64 7.40 15.34
CA ASN A 239 -1.47 6.10 14.70
C ASN A 239 -0.01 5.61 14.74
N HIS A 240 0.99 6.49 14.57
CA HIS A 240 2.41 6.12 14.81
C HIS A 240 2.62 5.58 16.23
N ALA A 241 2.05 6.22 17.24
CA ALA A 241 2.16 5.75 18.62
C ALA A 241 1.51 4.36 18.79
N ARG A 242 0.37 4.12 18.15
CA ARG A 242 -0.31 2.80 18.16
C ARG A 242 0.49 1.73 17.43
N LEU A 243 1.10 2.04 16.29
CA LEU A 243 1.97 1.13 15.54
C LEU A 243 3.22 0.77 16.35
N ARG A 244 3.86 1.74 17.02
CA ARG A 244 4.98 1.45 17.94
C ARG A 244 4.58 0.53 19.08
N GLU A 245 3.39 0.73 19.64
CA GLU A 245 2.86 -0.14 20.70
C GLU A 245 2.58 -1.55 20.16
N LEU A 246 2.03 -1.67 18.94
CA LEU A 246 1.84 -2.95 18.26
C LEU A 246 3.17 -3.68 18.06
N VAL A 247 4.18 -3.01 17.52
CA VAL A 247 5.53 -3.59 17.32
C VAL A 247 6.14 -4.03 18.64
N ARG A 248 5.99 -3.21 19.70
CA ARG A 248 6.54 -3.51 21.03
C ARG A 248 5.89 -4.71 21.69
N LEU A 249 4.57 -4.87 21.58
CA LEU A 249 3.81 -5.90 22.29
C LEU A 249 3.59 -7.18 21.49
N HIS A 250 3.54 -7.06 20.15
CA HIS A 250 3.10 -8.13 19.25
C HIS A 250 4.00 -8.29 18.01
N GLY A 251 5.23 -7.80 18.04
CA GLY A 251 6.15 -7.89 16.87
C GLY A 251 6.57 -9.32 16.52
N ASP A 252 6.33 -10.29 17.37
CA ASP A 252 6.48 -11.72 17.11
C ASP A 252 5.25 -12.33 16.39
N GLU A 253 4.07 -11.69 16.51
CA GLU A 253 2.81 -12.10 15.88
C GLU A 253 2.47 -11.30 14.63
N VAL A 254 2.82 -9.99 14.61
CA VAL A 254 2.47 -9.05 13.54
C VAL A 254 3.72 -8.39 12.98
N GLU A 255 4.01 -8.62 11.72
CA GLU A 255 5.08 -7.96 10.98
C GLU A 255 4.55 -6.72 10.28
N VAL A 256 5.10 -5.55 10.61
CA VAL A 256 4.65 -4.24 10.15
C VAL A 256 5.61 -3.69 9.10
N PHE A 257 5.08 -3.14 8.01
CA PHE A 257 5.84 -2.44 6.98
C PHE A 257 4.99 -1.41 6.22
N SER A 258 5.67 -0.40 5.66
CA SER A 258 5.03 0.66 4.87
C SER A 258 5.05 0.38 3.37
N ALA A 259 4.37 1.23 2.60
CA ALA A 259 4.36 1.14 1.14
C ALA A 259 5.67 1.63 0.49
N HIS A 260 6.43 2.51 1.15
CA HIS A 260 7.49 3.27 0.47
C HIS A 260 8.90 3.02 0.99
N ASP A 261 9.07 2.23 2.05
CA ASP A 261 10.36 1.94 2.65
C ASP A 261 11.09 0.81 1.91
N PRO A 262 12.19 1.09 1.18
CA PRO A 262 12.92 0.08 0.43
C PRO A 262 13.68 -0.91 1.34
N TRP A 263 14.05 -0.51 2.56
CA TRP A 263 14.72 -1.41 3.51
C TRP A 263 13.74 -2.45 4.05
N GLU A 264 12.48 -2.08 4.25
CA GLU A 264 11.43 -3.02 4.63
C GLU A 264 11.14 -4.01 3.51
N LEU A 265 11.00 -3.55 2.26
CA LEU A 265 10.84 -4.45 1.12
C LEU A 265 12.03 -5.41 0.95
N ALA A 266 13.25 -4.94 1.17
CA ALA A 266 14.46 -5.75 1.03
C ALA A 266 14.50 -6.97 1.98
N ARG A 267 13.75 -6.95 3.09
CA ARG A 267 13.61 -8.11 4.01
C ARG A 267 13.05 -9.34 3.30
N TYR A 268 12.25 -9.15 2.25
CA TYR A 268 11.58 -10.20 1.49
C TYR A 268 12.30 -10.59 0.19
N ALA A 269 13.36 -9.88 -0.21
CA ALA A 269 14.12 -10.16 -1.44
C ALA A 269 14.96 -11.46 -1.37
N GLY A 270 15.12 -12.08 -0.20
CA GLY A 270 15.92 -13.28 0.03
C GLY A 270 15.20 -14.62 -0.10
N GLY A 271 13.93 -14.65 -0.47
CA GLY A 271 13.11 -15.87 -0.57
C GLY A 271 13.26 -16.69 -1.85
N ALA A 272 14.11 -16.29 -2.81
CA ALA A 272 14.50 -17.13 -3.94
C ALA A 272 15.72 -17.97 -3.50
N GLU A 273 15.58 -19.29 -3.52
CA GLU A 273 16.54 -20.32 -3.12
C GLU A 273 18.00 -19.95 -3.42
N GLY A 274 18.82 -19.84 -2.37
CA GLY A 274 20.26 -19.69 -2.52
C GLY A 274 20.84 -20.90 -3.28
N PRO A 275 21.89 -20.72 -4.12
CA PRO A 275 22.54 -21.81 -4.83
C PRO A 275 23.09 -22.82 -3.83
N GLY A 276 22.64 -24.08 -3.95
CA GLY A 276 23.03 -25.18 -3.12
C GLY A 276 24.54 -25.26 -2.94
N THR A 277 25.00 -25.19 -1.70
CA THR A 277 26.32 -25.64 -1.31
C THR A 277 26.39 -27.15 -1.54
N THR A 278 27.06 -27.58 -2.60
CA THR A 278 27.51 -28.94 -2.78
C THR A 278 28.50 -29.28 -1.67
N PRO A 279 28.29 -30.36 -0.87
CA PRO A 279 29.33 -30.83 0.04
C PRO A 279 30.41 -31.54 -0.78
N SER A 280 31.65 -31.15 -0.55
CA SER A 280 32.87 -31.85 -0.98
C SER A 280 33.12 -33.10 -0.15
#